data_0062c7b8985f8fcb9b635114f0be863c
#
_entry.id   0062c7b8985f8fcb9b635114f0be863c
#
_cell.length_a   1.000
_cell.length_b   1.000
_cell.length_c   1.000
_cell.angle_alpha   90.00
_cell.angle_beta   90.00
_cell.angle_gamma   90.00
#
_symmetry.space_group_name_H-M   'P 1'
#
loop_
_entity.id
_entity.type
_entity.pdbx_description
1 polymer ?
#
loop_
_entity_poly.entity_id
_entity_poly.type
_entity_poly.pdbx_seq_one_letter_code
_entity_poly.pdbx_strand_id
1 'polypeptide(L)'
;HSDLRRQRQMCIRDRSQAYYSRENFGHFGLALKKYAHFTSPIRRYSDLITHRALISSLGLGCDGLKEMDSEKLEGTAKHISDTERRSMVAERDTTDRYLASYLSEKVGNEFEGKISGVAKFGFFVRLNESGAEGIVPVRTLGTDFYYYDDRTNTLRGSETGLIIGLGQRATVRLKEVDPIAGGIAFDALNIDGEKIPNIQKKRSLRSIRRKVNRNKSGSLKRKKKAKRP
;
A
#
# COMPACT_ATOMS: atom_id res chain seq x y z
N HIS A 1 4.92 26.95 1.73
CA HIS A 1 4.07 25.74 1.86
C HIS A 1 4.40 24.62 0.84
N SER A 2 4.92 24.94 -0.37
CA SER A 2 5.34 23.97 -1.39
C SER A 2 6.57 23.17 -0.97
N ASP A 3 7.52 23.78 -0.27
CA ASP A 3 8.78 23.13 0.12
C ASP A 3 8.60 22.10 1.23
N LEU A 4 7.68 22.32 2.18
CA LEU A 4 7.35 21.35 3.22
C LEU A 4 6.67 20.09 2.65
N ARG A 5 5.89 20.21 1.56
CA ARG A 5 5.33 19.06 0.85
C ARG A 5 6.41 18.27 0.13
N ARG A 6 7.35 18.95 -0.54
CA ARG A 6 8.50 18.29 -1.20
C ARG A 6 9.41 17.58 -0.20
N GLN A 7 9.71 18.20 0.94
CA GLN A 7 10.48 17.57 2.01
C GLN A 7 9.79 16.34 2.59
N ARG A 8 8.46 16.37 2.82
CA ARG A 8 7.72 15.19 3.28
C ARG A 8 7.73 14.05 2.26
N GLN A 9 7.57 14.33 0.97
CA GLN A 9 7.64 13.33 -0.09
C GLN A 9 9.05 12.72 -0.20
N MET A 10 10.09 13.54 -0.11
CA MET A 10 11.48 13.09 -0.13
C MET A 10 11.78 12.19 1.07
N CYS A 11 11.35 12.56 2.28
CA CYS A 11 11.52 11.75 3.49
C CYS A 11 10.79 10.41 3.47
N ILE A 12 9.66 10.31 2.78
CA ILE A 12 8.92 9.03 2.65
C ILE A 12 9.58 8.11 1.64
N ARG A 13 10.13 8.65 0.56
CA ARG A 13 10.77 7.89 -0.52
C ARG A 13 12.12 7.31 -0.12
N ASP A 14 12.90 8.05 0.69
CA ASP A 14 14.27 7.71 1.06
C ASP A 14 14.38 7.10 2.47
N ARG A 15 13.26 6.80 3.12
CA ARG A 15 13.26 6.14 4.43
C ARG A 15 13.74 4.71 4.31
N SER A 16 14.95 4.48 4.77
CA SER A 16 15.42 3.16 5.13
C SER A 16 14.63 2.65 6.33
N GLN A 17 14.21 1.39 6.27
CA GLN A 17 13.52 0.76 7.39
C GLN A 17 14.48 0.62 8.57
N ALA A 18 14.02 0.92 9.80
CA ALA A 18 14.82 0.75 11.00
C ALA A 18 15.22 -0.72 11.18
N TYR A 19 16.41 -0.96 11.72
CA TYR A 19 16.91 -2.28 12.04
C TYR A 19 17.71 -2.22 13.33
N TYR A 20 17.77 -3.34 14.04
CA TYR A 20 18.64 -3.47 15.20
C TYR A 20 20.06 -3.76 14.76
N SER A 21 21.01 -3.15 15.42
CA SER A 21 22.45 -3.36 15.20
C SER A 21 23.17 -3.43 16.54
N ARG A 22 24.27 -4.15 16.56
CA ARG A 22 25.25 -4.11 17.67
C ARG A 22 25.89 -2.73 17.80
N GLU A 23 26.12 -2.06 16.67
CA GLU A 23 26.70 -0.71 16.65
C GLU A 23 25.60 0.34 16.85
N ASN A 24 25.93 1.36 17.64
CA ASN A 24 25.01 2.44 17.94
C ASN A 24 25.14 3.57 16.91
N PHE A 25 24.38 3.48 15.82
CA PHE A 25 24.29 4.53 14.78
C PHE A 25 23.36 5.69 15.18
N GLY A 26 22.76 5.64 16.35
CA GLY A 26 21.76 6.59 16.80
C GLY A 26 20.37 6.34 16.19
N HIS A 27 19.50 7.32 16.28
CA HIS A 27 18.15 7.24 15.76
C HIS A 27 17.82 8.49 14.94
N PHE A 28 17.86 8.38 13.61
CA PHE A 28 17.65 9.50 12.69
C PHE A 28 16.31 10.20 12.91
N GLY A 29 15.23 9.43 13.01
CA GLY A 29 13.88 9.97 13.16
C GLY A 29 13.62 10.73 14.47
N LEU A 30 14.41 10.47 15.52
CA LEU A 30 14.38 11.16 16.80
C LEU A 30 15.53 12.18 16.93
N ALA A 31 16.40 12.30 15.93
CA ALA A 31 17.60 13.15 15.94
C ALA A 31 18.55 12.87 17.13
N LEU A 32 18.63 11.61 17.58
CA LEU A 32 19.48 11.18 18.69
C LEU A 32 20.76 10.56 18.17
N LYS A 33 21.91 11.00 18.69
CA LYS A 33 23.23 10.45 18.35
C LYS A 33 23.46 9.06 18.93
N LYS A 34 22.86 8.77 20.09
CA LYS A 34 22.91 7.47 20.75
C LYS A 34 21.50 7.07 21.14
N TYR A 35 21.12 5.85 20.85
CA TYR A 35 19.79 5.34 21.15
C TYR A 35 19.85 3.84 21.40
N ALA A 36 19.12 3.38 22.40
CA ALA A 36 18.87 1.96 22.65
C ALA A 36 17.45 1.77 23.19
N HIS A 37 16.86 0.65 22.88
CA HIS A 37 15.61 0.22 23.51
C HIS A 37 15.88 -0.23 24.94
N PHE A 38 15.04 0.20 25.90
CA PHE A 38 15.27 -0.09 27.33
C PHE A 38 14.00 -0.39 28.12
N THR A 39 12.86 0.23 27.74
CA THR A 39 11.70 0.36 28.64
C THR A 39 10.72 -0.81 28.59
N SER A 40 10.88 -1.79 27.71
CA SER A 40 9.91 -2.87 27.51
C SER A 40 10.55 -4.26 27.37
N PRO A 41 11.35 -4.75 28.36
CA PRO A 41 12.09 -6.01 28.24
C PRO A 41 11.18 -7.26 28.21
N ILE A 42 9.93 -7.16 28.63
CA ILE A 42 8.96 -8.28 28.60
C ILE A 42 8.59 -8.67 27.17
N ARG A 43 8.47 -7.69 26.27
CA ARG A 43 7.99 -7.90 24.90
C ARG A 43 9.02 -7.62 23.81
N ARG A 44 10.13 -6.98 24.14
CA ARG A 44 11.21 -6.68 23.19
C ARG A 44 12.53 -7.28 23.69
N TYR A 45 13.04 -8.23 22.95
CA TYR A 45 14.30 -8.91 23.29
C TYR A 45 15.51 -7.97 23.26
N SER A 46 15.50 -6.93 22.42
CA SER A 46 16.51 -5.87 22.39
C SER A 46 16.68 -5.17 23.74
N ASP A 47 15.58 -4.88 24.43
CA ASP A 47 15.57 -4.24 25.73
C ASP A 47 16.18 -5.18 26.78
N LEU A 48 15.83 -6.46 26.75
CA LEU A 48 16.43 -7.47 27.63
C LEU A 48 17.94 -7.59 27.46
N ILE A 49 18.42 -7.56 26.19
CA ILE A 49 19.87 -7.55 25.91
C ILE A 49 20.52 -6.29 26.50
N THR A 50 19.90 -5.12 26.33
CA THR A 50 20.40 -3.86 26.89
C THR A 50 20.49 -3.92 28.41
N HIS A 51 19.48 -4.49 29.11
CA HIS A 51 19.52 -4.70 30.55
C HIS A 51 20.67 -5.63 30.95
N ARG A 52 20.84 -6.75 30.27
CA ARG A 52 21.93 -7.70 30.53
C ARG A 52 23.32 -7.10 30.29
N ALA A 53 23.44 -6.27 29.25
CA ALA A 53 24.68 -5.55 28.99
C ALA A 53 25.03 -4.55 30.11
N LEU A 54 24.03 -3.85 30.66
CA LEU A 54 24.21 -2.96 31.81
C LEU A 54 24.60 -3.71 33.07
N ILE A 55 23.96 -4.83 33.37
CA ILE A 55 24.30 -5.68 34.53
C ILE A 55 25.75 -6.12 34.43
N SER A 56 26.19 -6.57 33.25
CA SER A 56 27.59 -6.98 33.02
C SER A 56 28.58 -5.82 33.16
N SER A 57 28.26 -4.66 32.54
CA SER A 57 29.18 -3.52 32.54
C SER A 57 29.35 -2.83 33.90
N LEU A 58 28.30 -2.86 34.71
CA LEU A 58 28.26 -2.24 36.05
C LEU A 58 28.52 -3.22 37.20
N GLY A 59 28.67 -4.50 36.90
CA GLY A 59 28.89 -5.53 37.93
C GLY A 59 27.71 -5.71 38.90
N LEU A 60 26.46 -5.52 38.44
CA LEU A 60 25.26 -5.51 39.29
C LEU A 60 24.72 -6.90 39.61
N GLY A 61 25.29 -7.97 39.06
CA GLY A 61 24.86 -9.34 39.30
C GLY A 61 25.45 -10.37 38.36
N CYS A 62 25.00 -11.61 38.45
CA CYS A 62 25.49 -12.73 37.63
C CYS A 62 24.74 -12.94 36.31
N ASP A 63 23.61 -12.24 36.10
CA ASP A 63 22.72 -12.42 34.95
C ASP A 63 23.11 -11.50 33.75
N GLY A 64 24.30 -10.90 33.80
CA GLY A 64 24.84 -10.04 32.75
C GLY A 64 25.10 -10.76 31.42
N LEU A 65 25.34 -10.01 30.37
CA LEU A 65 25.70 -10.52 29.06
C LEU A 65 27.09 -11.16 29.12
N LYS A 66 27.21 -12.43 28.71
CA LYS A 66 28.48 -13.16 28.68
C LYS A 66 29.28 -12.79 27.42
N GLU A 67 30.60 -12.93 27.45
CA GLU A 67 31.47 -12.64 26.29
C GLU A 67 31.08 -13.46 25.04
N MET A 68 30.80 -14.76 25.21
CA MET A 68 30.31 -15.63 24.12
C MET A 68 28.97 -15.19 23.51
N ASP A 69 28.11 -14.51 24.26
CA ASP A 69 26.86 -13.97 23.75
C ASP A 69 27.09 -12.68 22.95
N SER A 70 28.15 -11.93 23.29
CA SER A 70 28.55 -10.70 22.61
C SER A 70 28.92 -10.96 21.14
N GLU A 71 29.57 -12.09 20.83
CA GLU A 71 29.90 -12.49 19.45
C GLU A 71 28.66 -12.81 18.60
N LYS A 72 27.59 -13.27 19.23
CA LYS A 72 26.33 -13.62 18.56
C LYS A 72 25.37 -12.46 18.40
N LEU A 73 25.69 -11.28 18.95
CA LEU A 73 24.77 -10.13 18.95
C LEU A 73 24.35 -9.68 17.56
N GLU A 74 25.24 -9.74 16.57
CA GLU A 74 24.90 -9.35 15.20
C GLU A 74 23.83 -10.28 14.59
N GLY A 75 24.01 -11.60 14.74
CA GLY A 75 23.00 -12.56 14.31
C GLY A 75 21.66 -12.40 15.03
N THR A 76 21.72 -12.08 16.34
CA THR A 76 20.55 -11.81 17.15
C THR A 76 19.83 -10.54 16.71
N ALA A 77 20.57 -9.46 16.46
CA ALA A 77 20.02 -8.18 15.98
C ALA A 77 19.29 -8.33 14.63
N LYS A 78 19.89 -9.09 13.70
CA LYS A 78 19.26 -9.42 12.43
C LYS A 78 17.97 -10.22 12.65
N HIS A 79 18.00 -11.26 13.48
CA HIS A 79 16.83 -12.09 13.77
C HIS A 79 15.70 -11.28 14.40
N ILE A 80 16.00 -10.39 15.36
CA ILE A 80 14.98 -9.51 15.97
C ILE A 80 14.38 -8.59 14.93
N SER A 81 15.19 -7.99 14.06
CA SER A 81 14.71 -7.11 12.99
C SER A 81 13.75 -7.84 12.04
N ASP A 82 14.08 -9.06 11.66
CA ASP A 82 13.25 -9.86 10.75
C ASP A 82 11.95 -10.30 11.41
N THR A 83 11.98 -10.69 12.69
CA THR A 83 10.77 -11.09 13.45
C THR A 83 9.85 -9.89 13.69
N GLU A 84 10.38 -8.71 13.98
CA GLU A 84 9.59 -7.49 14.14
C GLU A 84 8.89 -7.10 12.84
N ARG A 85 9.60 -7.14 11.70
CA ARG A 85 9.00 -6.90 10.38
C ARG A 85 7.86 -7.87 10.09
N ARG A 86 8.08 -9.16 10.36
CA ARG A 86 7.03 -10.17 10.18
C ARG A 86 5.81 -9.91 11.06
N SER A 87 6.01 -9.49 12.30
CA SER A 87 4.92 -9.13 13.22
C SER A 87 4.12 -7.92 12.71
N MET A 88 4.80 -6.88 12.24
CA MET A 88 4.16 -5.69 11.67
C MET A 88 3.34 -6.02 10.41
N VAL A 89 3.86 -6.89 9.53
CA VAL A 89 3.12 -7.34 8.34
C VAL A 89 1.87 -8.12 8.75
N ALA A 90 2.00 -9.05 9.70
CA ALA A 90 0.87 -9.85 10.17
C ALA A 90 -0.23 -8.98 10.83
N GLU A 91 0.14 -7.97 11.60
CA GLU A 91 -0.79 -7.01 12.20
C GLU A 91 -1.53 -6.21 11.12
N ARG A 92 -0.79 -5.69 10.13
CA ARG A 92 -1.36 -4.95 9.00
C ARG A 92 -2.32 -5.82 8.20
N ASP A 93 -1.89 -7.00 7.76
CA ASP A 93 -2.72 -7.92 6.97
C ASP A 93 -4.00 -8.32 7.70
N THR A 94 -3.90 -8.51 9.03
CA THR A 94 -5.06 -8.83 9.87
C THR A 94 -6.04 -7.64 9.91
N THR A 95 -5.53 -6.43 10.12
CA THR A 95 -6.34 -5.21 10.13
C THR A 95 -7.03 -5.01 8.77
N ASP A 96 -6.30 -5.18 7.66
CA ASP A 96 -6.85 -5.04 6.31
C ASP A 96 -7.97 -6.05 6.04
N ARG A 97 -7.84 -7.31 6.51
CA ARG A 97 -8.89 -8.33 6.40
C ARG A 97 -10.13 -7.99 7.21
N TYR A 98 -9.99 -7.48 8.43
CA TYR A 98 -11.14 -7.03 9.23
C TYR A 98 -11.84 -5.85 8.60
N LEU A 99 -11.10 -4.86 8.09
CA LEU A 99 -11.66 -3.72 7.37
C LEU A 99 -12.37 -4.14 6.08
N ALA A 100 -11.79 -5.08 5.33
CA ALA A 100 -12.42 -5.64 4.15
C ALA A 100 -13.71 -6.39 4.50
N SER A 101 -13.71 -7.21 5.56
CA SER A 101 -14.92 -7.89 6.04
C SER A 101 -16.03 -6.90 6.43
N TYR A 102 -15.67 -5.85 7.18
CA TYR A 102 -16.62 -4.80 7.55
C TYR A 102 -17.21 -4.07 6.33
N LEU A 103 -16.40 -3.84 5.29
CA LEU A 103 -16.84 -3.16 4.08
C LEU A 103 -17.57 -4.07 3.09
N SER A 104 -17.51 -5.40 3.24
CA SER A 104 -18.12 -6.34 2.29
C SER A 104 -19.64 -6.17 2.13
N GLU A 105 -20.31 -5.78 3.21
CA GLU A 105 -21.76 -5.49 3.20
C GLU A 105 -22.11 -4.12 2.58
N LYS A 106 -21.12 -3.29 2.33
CA LYS A 106 -21.26 -1.91 1.85
C LYS A 106 -20.84 -1.72 0.39
N VAL A 107 -20.73 -2.81 -0.36
CA VAL A 107 -20.39 -2.76 -1.79
C VAL A 107 -21.44 -1.97 -2.57
N GLY A 108 -20.98 -1.02 -3.39
CA GLY A 108 -21.82 -0.09 -4.14
C GLY A 108 -22.02 1.26 -3.46
N ASN A 109 -21.73 1.40 -2.17
CA ASN A 109 -21.82 2.67 -1.46
C ASN A 109 -20.68 3.62 -1.84
N GLU A 110 -20.92 4.91 -1.64
CA GLU A 110 -19.97 5.99 -1.90
C GLU A 110 -19.33 6.43 -0.60
N PHE A 111 -18.03 6.72 -0.66
CA PHE A 111 -17.23 7.12 0.49
C PHE A 111 -16.34 8.29 0.13
N GLU A 112 -16.06 9.13 1.12
CA GLU A 112 -15.07 10.17 1.04
C GLU A 112 -13.73 9.68 1.62
N GLY A 113 -12.65 10.08 0.97
CA GLY A 113 -11.32 9.72 1.39
C GLY A 113 -10.26 10.68 0.87
N LYS A 114 -9.01 10.31 1.14
CA LYS A 114 -7.82 11.03 0.66
C LYS A 114 -6.89 10.07 -0.06
N ILE A 115 -6.25 10.57 -1.11
CA ILE A 115 -5.23 9.81 -1.83
C ILE A 115 -4.02 9.63 -0.92
N SER A 116 -3.72 8.38 -0.57
CA SER A 116 -2.62 7.96 0.32
C SER A 116 -1.37 7.52 -0.44
N GLY A 117 -1.53 7.10 -1.70
CA GLY A 117 -0.42 6.65 -2.53
C GLY A 117 -0.76 6.72 -4.01
N VAL A 118 0.28 6.89 -4.84
CA VAL A 118 0.14 6.90 -6.30
C VAL A 118 1.18 5.96 -6.92
N ALA A 119 0.75 5.12 -7.86
CA ALA A 119 1.59 4.16 -8.56
C ALA A 119 1.25 4.14 -10.06
N LYS A 120 2.11 3.54 -10.89
CA LYS A 120 1.91 3.43 -12.35
C LYS A 120 0.60 2.76 -12.77
N PHE A 121 0.09 1.84 -11.95
CA PHE A 121 -1.12 1.06 -12.23
C PHE A 121 -2.40 1.64 -11.59
N GLY A 122 -2.29 2.66 -10.73
CA GLY A 122 -3.41 3.26 -10.02
C GLY A 122 -2.99 4.12 -8.85
N PHE A 123 -3.96 4.51 -8.05
CA PHE A 123 -3.71 5.22 -6.80
C PHE A 123 -4.52 4.58 -5.67
N PHE A 124 -4.04 4.82 -4.46
CA PHE A 124 -4.65 4.31 -3.24
C PHE A 124 -5.45 5.41 -2.56
N VAL A 125 -6.64 5.07 -2.09
CA VAL A 125 -7.51 5.99 -1.35
C VAL A 125 -7.73 5.41 0.03
N ARG A 126 -7.47 6.23 1.06
CA ARG A 126 -7.80 5.93 2.45
C ARG A 126 -9.11 6.62 2.81
N LEU A 127 -10.08 5.85 3.23
CA LEU A 127 -11.39 6.34 3.64
C LEU A 127 -11.30 7.15 4.94
N ASN A 128 -12.05 8.25 5.03
CA ASN A 128 -12.02 9.11 6.20
C ASN A 128 -12.64 8.46 7.44
N GLU A 129 -13.72 7.71 7.28
CA GLU A 129 -14.47 7.12 8.40
C GLU A 129 -13.79 5.88 8.98
N SER A 130 -13.45 4.91 8.13
CA SER A 130 -12.92 3.61 8.59
C SER A 130 -11.41 3.53 8.61
N GLY A 131 -10.73 4.45 7.92
CA GLY A 131 -9.30 4.35 7.68
C GLY A 131 -8.89 3.24 6.71
N ALA A 132 -9.85 2.49 6.16
CA ALA A 132 -9.59 1.44 5.18
C ALA A 132 -8.93 2.02 3.93
N GLU A 133 -7.96 1.29 3.38
CA GLU A 133 -7.24 1.70 2.19
C GLU A 133 -7.55 0.74 1.04
N GLY A 134 -7.85 1.30 -0.13
CA GLY A 134 -8.15 0.50 -1.32
C GLY A 134 -7.60 1.14 -2.59
N ILE A 135 -7.51 0.33 -3.64
CA ILE A 135 -6.95 0.73 -4.92
C ILE A 135 -8.02 1.24 -5.87
N VAL A 136 -7.70 2.33 -6.58
CA VAL A 136 -8.40 2.76 -7.81
C VAL A 136 -7.47 2.49 -8.99
N PRO A 137 -7.76 1.48 -9.82
CA PRO A 137 -6.93 1.18 -10.99
C PRO A 137 -7.05 2.27 -12.05
N VAL A 138 -5.94 2.69 -12.67
CA VAL A 138 -5.92 3.68 -13.78
C VAL A 138 -6.91 3.33 -14.90
N ARG A 139 -7.05 2.04 -15.22
CA ARG A 139 -7.98 1.56 -16.25
C ARG A 139 -9.46 1.88 -15.98
N THR A 140 -9.83 2.33 -14.78
CA THR A 140 -11.20 2.69 -14.40
C THR A 140 -11.47 4.20 -14.49
N LEU A 141 -10.43 5.01 -14.72
CA LEU A 141 -10.47 6.48 -14.72
C LEU A 141 -10.98 7.12 -16.02
N GLY A 142 -11.71 6.42 -16.83
CA GLY A 142 -12.22 7.00 -18.07
C GLY A 142 -11.47 6.49 -19.31
N THR A 143 -11.54 7.27 -20.41
CA THR A 143 -10.89 6.94 -21.69
C THR A 143 -9.52 7.58 -21.84
N ASP A 144 -9.15 8.45 -20.91
CA ASP A 144 -7.88 9.17 -20.94
C ASP A 144 -6.71 8.23 -20.63
N PHE A 145 -5.55 8.58 -21.13
CA PHE A 145 -4.30 7.88 -20.84
C PHE A 145 -3.54 8.65 -19.77
N TYR A 146 -3.11 7.95 -18.70
CA TYR A 146 -2.42 8.57 -17.57
C TYR A 146 -0.95 8.20 -17.59
N TYR A 147 -0.09 9.21 -17.49
CA TYR A 147 1.36 9.06 -17.31
C TYR A 147 1.70 9.19 -15.84
N TYR A 148 2.58 8.31 -15.36
CA TYR A 148 3.14 8.42 -14.03
C TYR A 148 4.42 9.25 -14.06
N ASP A 149 4.45 10.34 -13.29
CA ASP A 149 5.64 11.17 -13.10
C ASP A 149 6.37 10.74 -11.82
N ASP A 150 7.52 10.10 -11.99
CA ASP A 150 8.37 9.62 -10.89
C ASP A 150 8.92 10.76 -10.01
N ARG A 151 9.04 11.99 -10.53
CA ARG A 151 9.59 13.13 -9.79
C ARG A 151 8.59 13.69 -8.78
N THR A 152 7.33 13.77 -9.19
CA THR A 152 6.26 14.35 -8.38
C THR A 152 5.40 13.30 -7.70
N ASN A 153 5.58 12.01 -8.02
CA ASN A 153 4.71 10.89 -7.61
C ASN A 153 3.24 11.17 -7.93
N THR A 154 2.97 11.59 -9.17
CA THR A 154 1.62 11.90 -9.63
C THR A 154 1.28 11.15 -10.90
N LEU A 155 -0.02 10.89 -11.11
CA LEU A 155 -0.56 10.47 -12.39
C LEU A 155 -1.12 11.71 -13.13
N ARG A 156 -0.76 11.87 -14.40
CA ARG A 156 -1.21 12.99 -15.21
C ARG A 156 -1.95 12.49 -16.45
N GLY A 157 -3.18 12.94 -16.62
CA GLY A 157 -3.99 12.67 -17.80
C GLY A 157 -3.44 13.39 -19.03
N SER A 158 -3.38 12.68 -20.16
CA SER A 158 -2.84 13.21 -21.41
C SER A 158 -3.82 14.14 -22.14
N GLU A 159 -5.12 13.85 -22.07
CA GLU A 159 -6.18 14.61 -22.74
C GLU A 159 -6.83 15.62 -21.78
N THR A 160 -7.13 15.19 -20.56
CA THR A 160 -7.81 16.02 -19.56
C THR A 160 -6.86 16.94 -18.80
N GLY A 161 -5.55 16.62 -18.75
CA GLY A 161 -4.59 17.34 -17.92
C GLY A 161 -4.78 17.13 -16.41
N LEU A 162 -5.72 16.28 -15.99
CA LEU A 162 -5.99 15.99 -14.58
C LEU A 162 -4.75 15.46 -13.89
N ILE A 163 -4.38 16.06 -12.77
CA ILE A 163 -3.22 15.66 -11.98
C ILE A 163 -3.73 14.99 -10.68
N ILE A 164 -3.38 13.72 -10.53
CA ILE A 164 -3.73 12.91 -9.36
C ILE A 164 -2.49 12.75 -8.49
N GLY A 165 -2.54 13.25 -7.27
CA GLY A 165 -1.40 13.27 -6.35
C GLY A 165 -1.79 12.99 -4.91
N LEU A 166 -0.78 12.83 -4.05
CA LEU A 166 -0.94 12.56 -2.64
C LEU A 166 -1.72 13.67 -1.90
N GLY A 167 -2.62 13.26 -1.01
CA GLY A 167 -3.34 14.15 -0.11
C GLY A 167 -4.58 14.82 -0.71
N GLN A 168 -4.85 14.63 -2.00
CA GLN A 168 -6.06 15.12 -2.64
C GLN A 168 -7.30 14.41 -2.07
N ARG A 169 -8.44 15.13 -2.05
CA ARG A 169 -9.73 14.56 -1.65
C ARG A 169 -10.29 13.74 -2.82
N ALA A 170 -10.84 12.58 -2.51
CA ALA A 170 -11.46 11.73 -3.50
C ALA A 170 -12.79 11.20 -2.97
N THR A 171 -13.83 11.26 -3.82
CA THR A 171 -15.08 10.52 -3.61
C THR A 171 -14.99 9.25 -4.44
N VAL A 172 -15.14 8.11 -3.78
CA VAL A 172 -15.00 6.79 -4.40
C VAL A 172 -16.23 5.94 -4.13
N ARG A 173 -16.53 5.03 -5.06
CA ARG A 173 -17.54 3.99 -4.86
C ARG A 173 -16.86 2.67 -4.63
N LEU A 174 -17.29 1.97 -3.58
CA LEU A 174 -16.78 0.62 -3.28
C LEU A 174 -17.26 -0.36 -4.35
N LYS A 175 -16.32 -0.92 -5.10
CA LYS A 175 -16.63 -1.81 -6.23
C LYS A 175 -16.56 -3.27 -5.86
N GLU A 176 -15.46 -3.66 -5.23
CA GLU A 176 -15.15 -5.05 -4.94
C GLU A 176 -14.33 -5.12 -3.66
N VAL A 177 -14.60 -6.16 -2.87
CA VAL A 177 -13.90 -6.44 -1.63
C VAL A 177 -13.55 -7.92 -1.58
N ASP A 178 -12.31 -8.22 -1.21
CA ASP A 178 -11.85 -9.58 -0.92
C ASP A 178 -11.49 -9.68 0.58
N PRO A 179 -12.40 -10.20 1.43
CA PRO A 179 -12.13 -10.33 2.87
C PRO A 179 -11.02 -11.30 3.21
N ILE A 180 -10.73 -12.27 2.33
CA ILE A 180 -9.69 -13.28 2.57
C ILE A 180 -8.31 -12.68 2.36
N ALA A 181 -8.12 -11.95 1.25
CA ALA A 181 -6.86 -11.28 0.93
C ALA A 181 -6.74 -9.89 1.59
N GLY A 182 -7.82 -9.32 2.15
CA GLY A 182 -7.85 -7.95 2.65
C GLY A 182 -7.89 -6.89 1.54
N GLY A 183 -8.20 -7.29 0.30
CA GLY A 183 -8.19 -6.43 -0.87
C GLY A 183 -9.46 -5.59 -0.99
N ILE A 184 -9.31 -4.28 -1.26
CA ILE A 184 -10.42 -3.35 -1.49
C ILE A 184 -10.18 -2.62 -2.80
N ALA A 185 -11.15 -2.65 -3.71
CA ALA A 185 -11.10 -1.93 -4.97
C ALA A 185 -12.22 -0.88 -5.06
N PHE A 186 -11.85 0.30 -5.51
CA PHE A 186 -12.76 1.43 -5.69
C PHE A 186 -12.87 1.84 -7.16
N ASP A 187 -13.99 2.46 -7.51
CA ASP A 187 -14.15 3.28 -8.69
C ASP A 187 -14.16 4.76 -8.25
N ALA A 188 -13.31 5.60 -8.84
CA ALA A 188 -13.28 7.03 -8.53
C ALA A 188 -14.47 7.75 -9.20
N LEU A 189 -15.17 8.58 -8.43
CA LEU A 189 -16.28 9.40 -8.88
C LEU A 189 -15.85 10.87 -9.04
N ASN A 190 -15.05 11.35 -8.09
CA ASN A 190 -14.62 12.74 -8.03
C ASN A 190 -13.22 12.83 -7.40
N ILE A 191 -12.37 13.72 -7.89
CA ILE A 191 -11.06 14.05 -7.32
C ILE A 191 -10.96 15.58 -7.28
N ASP A 192 -10.82 16.16 -6.07
CA ASP A 192 -10.74 17.60 -5.81
C ASP A 192 -11.84 18.43 -6.51
N GLY A 193 -13.06 17.88 -6.67
CA GLY A 193 -14.17 18.56 -7.34
C GLY A 193 -14.31 18.22 -8.83
N GLU A 194 -13.33 17.59 -9.46
CA GLU A 194 -13.41 17.15 -10.85
C GLU A 194 -14.05 15.76 -10.94
N LYS A 195 -15.15 15.66 -11.71
CA LYS A 195 -15.87 14.41 -11.92
C LYS A 195 -15.12 13.50 -12.90
N ILE A 196 -14.89 12.26 -12.50
CA ILE A 196 -14.28 11.24 -13.34
C ILE A 196 -15.36 10.58 -14.23
N PRO A 197 -15.21 10.61 -15.57
CA PRO A 197 -16.19 10.00 -16.47
C PRO A 197 -16.25 8.48 -16.31
N ASN A 198 -17.46 7.95 -15.98
CA ASN A 198 -17.66 6.51 -15.74
C ASN A 198 -17.68 5.72 -17.07
N ILE A 199 -16.70 4.80 -17.26
CA ILE A 199 -16.54 4.00 -18.49
C ILE A 199 -17.58 2.86 -18.62
N GLN A 200 -18.28 2.48 -17.59
CA GLN A 200 -19.10 1.24 -17.61
C GLN A 200 -20.13 1.19 -18.73
N LYS A 201 -20.63 2.33 -19.23
CA LYS A 201 -21.60 2.35 -20.33
C LYS A 201 -21.03 2.07 -21.73
N LYS A 202 -19.72 2.28 -21.99
CA LYS A 202 -19.15 2.10 -23.35
C LYS A 202 -18.63 0.67 -23.62
N ARG A 203 -18.26 -0.11 -22.62
CA ARG A 203 -17.77 -1.49 -22.81
C ARG A 203 -18.88 -2.49 -23.16
N SER A 204 -20.10 -2.31 -22.68
CA SER A 204 -21.22 -3.20 -22.99
C SER A 204 -21.57 -3.19 -24.50
N LEU A 205 -21.55 -2.02 -25.13
CA LEU A 205 -21.85 -1.87 -26.56
C LEU A 205 -20.75 -2.43 -27.47
N ARG A 206 -19.47 -2.32 -27.10
CA ARG A 206 -18.37 -2.93 -27.89
C ARG A 206 -18.29 -4.45 -27.75
N SER A 207 -18.61 -5.01 -26.59
CA SER A 207 -18.65 -6.47 -26.37
C SER A 207 -19.83 -7.10 -27.11
N ILE A 208 -20.98 -6.45 -27.14
CA ILE A 208 -22.18 -6.87 -27.87
C ILE A 208 -21.90 -6.82 -29.39
N ARG A 209 -21.30 -5.75 -29.93
CA ARG A 209 -20.92 -5.67 -31.34
C ARG A 209 -19.90 -6.76 -31.75
N ARG A 210 -18.92 -7.09 -30.89
CA ARG A 210 -17.97 -8.19 -31.17
C ARG A 210 -18.63 -9.57 -31.14
N LYS A 211 -19.59 -9.84 -30.21
CA LYS A 211 -20.36 -11.09 -30.19
C LYS A 211 -21.26 -11.22 -31.41
N VAL A 212 -21.96 -10.18 -31.82
CA VAL A 212 -22.83 -10.16 -33.00
C VAL A 212 -22.04 -10.41 -34.29
N ASN A 213 -20.86 -9.78 -34.45
CA ASN A 213 -20.02 -9.99 -35.63
C ASN A 213 -19.37 -11.39 -35.66
N ARG A 214 -19.05 -11.99 -34.50
CA ARG A 214 -18.53 -13.37 -34.42
C ARG A 214 -19.59 -14.39 -34.81
N ASN A 215 -20.86 -14.16 -34.43
CA ASN A 215 -21.96 -15.04 -34.79
C ASN A 215 -22.32 -14.93 -36.28
N LYS A 216 -22.21 -13.74 -36.91
CA LYS A 216 -22.41 -13.55 -38.35
C LYS A 216 -21.33 -14.24 -39.18
N SER A 217 -20.06 -14.18 -38.76
CA SER A 217 -18.95 -14.86 -39.46
C SER A 217 -18.99 -16.39 -39.30
N GLY A 218 -19.48 -16.90 -38.18
CA GLY A 218 -19.67 -18.35 -37.94
C GLY A 218 -20.79 -18.96 -38.79
N SER A 219 -21.89 -18.22 -39.02
CA SER A 219 -23.01 -18.66 -39.84
C SER A 219 -22.68 -18.68 -41.34
N LEU A 220 -21.86 -17.74 -41.81
CA LEU A 220 -21.37 -17.70 -43.21
C LEU A 220 -20.39 -18.84 -43.51
N LYS A 221 -19.55 -19.26 -42.56
CA LYS A 221 -18.65 -20.41 -42.72
C LYS A 221 -19.38 -21.75 -42.74
N ARG A 222 -20.48 -21.91 -42.00
CA ARG A 222 -21.33 -23.11 -42.04
C ARG A 222 -22.09 -23.25 -43.36
N LYS A 223 -22.60 -22.15 -43.93
CA LYS A 223 -23.29 -22.20 -45.25
C LYS A 223 -22.37 -22.51 -46.43
N LYS A 224 -21.07 -22.13 -46.35
CA LYS A 224 -20.08 -22.47 -47.40
C LYS A 224 -19.60 -23.92 -47.33
N LYS A 225 -19.66 -24.59 -46.17
CA LYS A 225 -19.28 -25.99 -46.02
C LYS A 225 -20.38 -26.99 -46.46
N ALA A 226 -21.64 -26.56 -46.51
CA ALA A 226 -22.81 -27.36 -46.94
C ALA A 226 -23.10 -27.30 -48.45
N LYS A 227 -22.25 -26.59 -49.27
CA LYS A 227 -22.41 -26.44 -50.73
C LYS A 227 -21.17 -26.94 -51.51
N ARG A 228 -20.44 -27.95 -51.03
CA ARG A 228 -19.47 -28.69 -51.84
C ARG A 228 -19.98 -30.10 -52.04
N PRO A 229 -20.11 -30.54 -53.32
CA PRO A 229 -20.55 -31.90 -53.66
C PRO A 229 -19.46 -32.93 -53.25
#